data_c9ec10176a64c92843467bbe3c59ec27
#
_entry.id   c9ec10176a64c92843467bbe3c59ec27
#
_cell.length_a   1.000
_cell.length_b   1.000
_cell.length_c   1.000
_cell.angle_alpha   90.00
_cell.angle_beta   90.00
_cell.angle_gamma   90.00
#
_symmetry.space_group_name_H-M   'P 1'
#
loop_
_entity.id
_entity.type
_entity.pdbx_description
1 polymer ?
#
loop_
_entity_poly.entity_id
_entity_poly.type
_entity_poly.pdbx_seq_one_letter_code
_entity_poly.pdbx_strand_id
1 'polypeptide(L)'
;MTEVTDELDNSPILEEVLGDALVKLRIFHDKLAQEGEPRGLIGPRDVSIIWERHILNSAAIVPFVREATVRRQFKTVADIGSGGGFPGIVAAACLPDHRFTLVEPMERRVEWLNECVNDMGLDNVTVVRSRANAMIDAIRGSKTSRKNRGTISHTTPVLDLDGNPIAICHPFAVVTCRAVAPMIKLSGWTLPLLETGGRLVALKGQSAQDEIDKASKEIAKRGGVRPRVVDAEVGPGLESTHILMVDKR
;
A
#
# COMPACT_ATOMS: atom_id res chain seq x y z
N MET A 1 -7.88 -0.72 34.88
CA MET A 1 -7.59 0.00 33.64
C MET A 1 -8.90 0.01 32.85
N THR A 2 -9.46 1.17 32.58
CA THR A 2 -10.64 1.29 31.69
C THR A 2 -10.22 0.82 30.31
N GLU A 3 -10.89 -0.21 29.79
CA GLU A 3 -10.72 -0.70 28.42
C GLU A 3 -11.06 0.48 27.50
N VAL A 4 -10.12 0.92 26.68
CA VAL A 4 -10.35 2.00 25.71
C VAL A 4 -11.09 1.37 24.54
N THR A 5 -12.38 1.68 24.42
CA THR A 5 -13.25 1.22 23.33
C THR A 5 -13.13 2.18 22.16
N ASP A 6 -13.00 1.66 20.93
CA ASP A 6 -13.02 2.49 19.73
C ASP A 6 -14.42 3.06 19.48
N GLU A 7 -14.50 4.33 19.11
CA GLU A 7 -15.76 5.08 18.95
C GLU A 7 -16.70 4.47 17.91
N LEU A 8 -16.16 3.74 16.92
CA LEU A 8 -16.94 3.13 15.84
C LEU A 8 -17.14 1.61 15.98
N ASP A 9 -16.71 0.96 17.07
CA ASP A 9 -16.74 -0.53 17.19
C ASP A 9 -18.08 -1.18 16.83
N ASN A 10 -19.18 -0.55 17.15
CA ASN A 10 -20.53 -1.05 16.87
C ASN A 10 -21.29 -0.18 15.86
N SER A 11 -20.60 0.67 15.11
CA SER A 11 -21.22 1.55 14.14
C SER A 11 -21.65 0.77 12.89
N PRO A 12 -22.85 0.99 12.35
CA PRO A 12 -23.29 0.40 11.08
C PRO A 12 -22.46 0.86 9.89
N ILE A 13 -21.73 1.95 10.01
CA ILE A 13 -20.82 2.46 8.97
C ILE A 13 -19.77 1.42 8.59
N LEU A 14 -19.31 0.60 9.55
CA LEU A 14 -18.31 -0.43 9.31
C LEU A 14 -18.80 -1.46 8.29
N GLU A 15 -20.04 -1.91 8.42
CA GLU A 15 -20.64 -2.87 7.49
C GLU A 15 -20.94 -2.22 6.14
N GLU A 16 -21.42 -0.98 6.14
CA GLU A 16 -21.72 -0.22 4.93
C GLU A 16 -20.46 0.00 4.07
N VAL A 17 -19.33 0.36 4.68
CA VAL A 17 -18.08 0.70 3.95
C VAL A 17 -17.26 -0.54 3.65
N LEU A 18 -17.18 -1.50 4.57
CA LEU A 18 -16.23 -2.62 4.49
C LEU A 18 -16.88 -3.92 3.97
N GLY A 19 -18.19 -4.06 4.09
CA GLY A 19 -18.93 -5.24 3.65
C GLY A 19 -18.29 -6.55 4.15
N ASP A 20 -18.11 -7.51 3.24
CA ASP A 20 -17.52 -8.83 3.58
C ASP A 20 -16.11 -8.76 4.17
N ALA A 21 -15.37 -7.67 3.95
CA ALA A 21 -14.04 -7.50 4.52
C ALA A 21 -14.08 -7.23 6.03
N LEU A 22 -15.23 -6.80 6.58
CA LEU A 22 -15.36 -6.42 7.99
C LEU A 22 -14.94 -7.53 8.93
N VAL A 23 -15.29 -8.80 8.64
CA VAL A 23 -14.94 -9.93 9.49
C VAL A 23 -13.42 -10.06 9.66
N LYS A 24 -12.67 -9.96 8.58
CA LYS A 24 -11.20 -10.00 8.61
C LYS A 24 -10.61 -8.75 9.25
N LEU A 25 -11.19 -7.58 8.97
CA LEU A 25 -10.71 -6.31 9.50
C LEU A 25 -10.98 -6.12 11.00
N ARG A 26 -11.97 -6.83 11.58
CA ARG A 26 -12.12 -6.90 13.04
C ARG A 26 -10.93 -7.62 13.70
N ILE A 27 -10.44 -8.71 13.11
CA ILE A 27 -9.24 -9.41 13.62
C ILE A 27 -8.04 -8.45 13.61
N PHE A 28 -7.90 -7.66 12.53
CA PHE A 28 -6.83 -6.67 12.42
C PHE A 28 -6.97 -5.53 13.42
N HIS A 29 -8.20 -5.00 13.59
CA HIS A 29 -8.51 -3.97 14.57
C HIS A 29 -8.17 -4.42 15.98
N ASP A 30 -8.65 -5.61 16.41
CA ASP A 30 -8.43 -6.14 17.76
C ASP A 30 -6.95 -6.33 18.05
N LYS A 31 -6.20 -6.84 17.07
CA LYS A 31 -4.74 -6.97 17.17
C LYS A 31 -4.05 -5.61 17.29
N LEU A 32 -4.48 -4.60 16.53
CA LEU A 32 -3.96 -3.23 16.64
C LEU A 32 -4.30 -2.59 17.99
N ALA A 33 -5.51 -2.79 18.50
CA ALA A 33 -5.92 -2.26 19.81
C ALA A 33 -5.06 -2.84 20.96
N GLN A 34 -4.68 -4.11 20.85
CA GLN A 34 -3.89 -4.80 21.87
C GLN A 34 -2.37 -4.54 21.75
N GLU A 35 -1.84 -4.54 20.54
CA GLU A 35 -0.41 -4.60 20.29
C GLU A 35 0.15 -3.37 19.53
N GLY A 36 -0.74 -2.56 18.90
CA GLY A 36 -0.33 -1.50 17.98
C GLY A 36 0.50 -0.39 18.63
N GLU A 37 0.08 0.12 19.78
CA GLU A 37 0.83 1.13 20.53
C GLU A 37 2.15 0.58 21.11
N PRO A 38 2.17 -0.57 21.82
CA PRO A 38 3.40 -1.14 22.34
C PRO A 38 4.45 -1.45 21.26
N ARG A 39 4.02 -1.83 20.07
CA ARG A 39 4.91 -2.07 18.93
C ARG A 39 5.28 -0.79 18.13
N GLY A 40 4.73 0.37 18.50
CA GLY A 40 4.96 1.66 17.83
C GLY A 40 4.42 1.70 16.39
N LEU A 41 3.29 1.06 16.15
CA LEU A 41 2.61 1.01 14.85
C LEU A 41 1.55 2.10 14.73
N ILE A 42 0.92 2.45 15.85
CA ILE A 42 -0.05 3.53 16.02
C ILE A 42 0.34 4.37 17.24
N GLY A 43 -0.14 5.60 17.29
CA GLY A 43 0.07 6.47 18.45
C GLY A 43 -0.91 6.16 19.60
N PRO A 44 -0.60 6.55 20.85
CA PRO A 44 -1.47 6.32 21.99
C PRO A 44 -2.84 6.99 21.84
N ARG A 45 -2.93 8.09 21.10
CA ARG A 45 -4.19 8.80 20.82
C ARG A 45 -5.02 8.14 19.73
N ASP A 46 -4.46 7.21 19.00
CA ASP A 46 -5.12 6.56 17.88
C ASP A 46 -5.89 5.30 18.32
N VAL A 47 -5.65 4.79 19.53
CA VAL A 47 -6.26 3.54 20.02
C VAL A 47 -7.79 3.61 20.07
N SER A 48 -8.37 4.76 20.39
CA SER A 48 -9.83 4.96 20.43
C SER A 48 -10.47 5.29 19.08
N ILE A 49 -9.67 5.40 18.00
CA ILE A 49 -10.12 5.82 16.66
C ILE A 49 -9.44 5.01 15.55
N ILE A 50 -9.07 3.75 15.83
CA ILE A 50 -8.39 2.85 14.85
C ILE A 50 -9.27 2.66 13.61
N TRP A 51 -10.58 2.43 13.81
CA TRP A 51 -11.52 2.25 12.71
C TRP A 51 -11.50 3.43 11.76
N GLU A 52 -11.73 4.63 12.25
CA GLU A 52 -11.82 5.82 11.41
C GLU A 52 -10.46 6.19 10.82
N ARG A 53 -9.48 6.43 11.70
CA ARG A 53 -8.19 7.03 11.33
C ARG A 53 -7.29 6.10 10.52
N HIS A 54 -7.41 4.80 10.73
CA HIS A 54 -6.51 3.84 10.10
C HIS A 54 -7.24 2.91 9.13
N ILE A 55 -8.32 2.25 9.53
CA ILE A 55 -8.96 1.22 8.69
C ILE A 55 -9.83 1.85 7.62
N LEU A 56 -10.84 2.64 7.98
CA LEU A 56 -11.73 3.29 7.01
C LEU A 56 -10.98 4.27 6.10
N ASN A 57 -10.07 5.06 6.68
CA ASN A 57 -9.19 5.95 5.92
C ASN A 57 -8.37 5.17 4.87
N SER A 58 -7.86 3.98 5.22
CA SER A 58 -7.14 3.12 4.28
C SER A 58 -8.06 2.49 3.23
N ALA A 59 -9.29 2.13 3.60
CA ALA A 59 -10.28 1.58 2.68
C ALA A 59 -10.71 2.59 1.59
N ALA A 60 -10.59 3.89 1.85
CA ALA A 60 -10.92 4.94 0.89
C ALA A 60 -10.15 4.86 -0.44
N ILE A 61 -9.01 4.12 -0.50
CA ILE A 61 -8.28 3.89 -1.77
C ILE A 61 -8.94 2.82 -2.64
N VAL A 62 -9.78 1.95 -2.09
CA VAL A 62 -10.31 0.74 -2.76
C VAL A 62 -11.01 1.05 -4.09
N PRO A 63 -11.90 2.06 -4.20
CA PRO A 63 -12.54 2.41 -5.47
C PRO A 63 -11.52 2.77 -6.56
N PHE A 64 -10.45 3.49 -6.21
CA PHE A 64 -9.42 3.95 -7.15
C PHE A 64 -8.50 2.81 -7.60
N VAL A 65 -8.23 1.84 -6.73
CA VAL A 65 -7.50 0.62 -7.08
C VAL A 65 -8.35 -0.23 -8.04
N ARG A 66 -9.64 -0.42 -7.77
CA ARG A 66 -10.57 -1.13 -8.66
C ARG A 66 -10.65 -0.48 -10.04
N GLU A 67 -10.82 0.85 -10.09
CA GLU A 67 -10.85 1.60 -11.34
C GLU A 67 -9.57 1.38 -12.17
N ALA A 68 -8.40 1.49 -11.52
CA ALA A 68 -7.11 1.34 -12.19
C ALA A 68 -6.86 -0.09 -12.71
N THR A 69 -7.53 -1.09 -12.16
CA THR A 69 -7.31 -2.51 -12.47
C THR A 69 -8.45 -3.18 -13.23
N VAL A 70 -9.58 -2.50 -13.48
CA VAL A 70 -10.79 -3.09 -14.07
C VAL A 70 -10.55 -3.78 -15.42
N ARG A 71 -9.60 -3.28 -16.21
CA ARG A 71 -9.24 -3.84 -17.54
C ARG A 71 -7.93 -4.63 -17.52
N ARG A 72 -7.41 -4.96 -16.34
CA ARG A 72 -6.13 -5.67 -16.20
C ARG A 72 -6.36 -7.15 -16.05
N GLN A 73 -5.58 -7.93 -16.79
CA GLN A 73 -5.55 -9.39 -16.61
C GLN A 73 -4.98 -9.78 -15.26
N PHE A 74 -3.93 -9.06 -14.82
CA PHE A 74 -3.28 -9.25 -13.52
C PHE A 74 -3.48 -8.00 -12.67
N LYS A 75 -4.24 -8.14 -11.60
CA LYS A 75 -4.56 -7.07 -10.67
C LYS A 75 -3.52 -7.01 -9.55
N THR A 76 -2.33 -6.55 -9.90
CA THR A 76 -1.19 -6.52 -8.97
C THR A 76 -1.05 -5.16 -8.30
N VAL A 77 -0.87 -5.16 -6.99
CA VAL A 77 -0.73 -3.96 -6.16
C VAL A 77 0.53 -4.09 -5.32
N ALA A 78 1.38 -3.07 -5.31
CA ALA A 78 2.47 -2.96 -4.32
C ALA A 78 2.14 -1.86 -3.32
N ASP A 79 2.28 -2.16 -2.03
CA ASP A 79 2.21 -1.17 -0.97
C ASP A 79 3.61 -0.87 -0.46
N ILE A 80 4.07 0.37 -0.61
CA ILE A 80 5.46 0.76 -0.32
C ILE A 80 5.55 1.44 1.03
N GLY A 81 6.37 0.85 1.92
CA GLY A 81 6.49 1.28 3.31
C GLY A 81 5.24 0.93 4.09
N SER A 82 4.82 -0.32 4.02
CA SER A 82 3.55 -0.80 4.57
C SER A 82 3.39 -0.59 6.08
N GLY A 83 4.49 -0.52 6.83
CA GLY A 83 4.52 -0.14 8.24
C GLY A 83 3.60 -0.98 9.11
N GLY A 84 2.57 -0.37 9.69
CA GLY A 84 1.53 -1.05 10.46
C GLY A 84 0.49 -1.82 9.61
N GLY A 85 0.64 -1.83 8.28
CA GLY A 85 -0.29 -2.50 7.36
C GLY A 85 -1.22 -1.55 6.60
N PHE A 86 -0.90 -0.26 6.59
CA PHE A 86 -1.74 0.78 6.01
C PHE A 86 -1.13 1.43 4.77
N PRO A 87 -1.86 1.47 3.63
CA PRO A 87 -3.20 0.94 3.42
C PRO A 87 -3.24 -0.53 2.98
N GLY A 88 -2.09 -1.20 2.81
CA GLY A 88 -1.94 -2.46 2.10
C GLY A 88 -2.79 -3.62 2.63
N ILE A 89 -2.76 -3.91 3.95
CA ILE A 89 -3.56 -5.00 4.57
C ILE A 89 -5.06 -4.71 4.40
N VAL A 90 -5.48 -3.47 4.67
CA VAL A 90 -6.90 -3.09 4.57
C VAL A 90 -7.41 -3.25 3.14
N ALA A 91 -6.66 -2.72 2.17
CA ALA A 91 -7.01 -2.84 0.77
C ALA A 91 -7.02 -4.30 0.29
N ALA A 92 -6.09 -5.13 0.78
CA ALA A 92 -6.04 -6.56 0.45
C ALA A 92 -7.27 -7.32 0.97
N ALA A 93 -7.73 -7.01 2.19
CA ALA A 93 -8.96 -7.58 2.73
C ALA A 93 -10.19 -7.20 1.90
N CYS A 94 -10.27 -5.93 1.41
CA CYS A 94 -11.37 -5.43 0.59
C CYS A 94 -11.32 -5.90 -0.88
N LEU A 95 -10.17 -6.41 -1.35
CA LEU A 95 -9.90 -6.75 -2.76
C LEU A 95 -9.32 -8.17 -2.87
N PRO A 96 -10.08 -9.23 -2.54
CA PRO A 96 -9.56 -10.60 -2.52
C PRO A 96 -9.16 -11.12 -3.91
N ASP A 97 -9.64 -10.51 -4.98
CA ASP A 97 -9.31 -10.82 -6.37
C ASP A 97 -8.04 -10.09 -6.89
N HIS A 98 -7.37 -9.30 -6.05
CA HIS A 98 -6.10 -8.64 -6.32
C HIS A 98 -4.95 -9.34 -5.60
N ARG A 99 -3.73 -9.22 -6.14
CA ARG A 99 -2.50 -9.71 -5.49
C ARG A 99 -1.71 -8.55 -4.94
N PHE A 100 -1.51 -8.55 -3.63
CA PHE A 100 -0.80 -7.51 -2.92
C PHE A 100 0.63 -7.95 -2.58
N THR A 101 1.57 -7.02 -2.74
CA THR A 101 2.94 -7.14 -2.24
C THR A 101 3.19 -6.01 -1.26
N LEU A 102 3.36 -6.34 0.01
CA LEU A 102 3.69 -5.39 1.06
C LEU A 102 5.21 -5.28 1.18
N VAL A 103 5.76 -4.09 0.98
CA VAL A 103 7.20 -3.84 0.99
C VAL A 103 7.57 -3.00 2.20
N GLU A 104 8.31 -3.59 3.14
CA GLU A 104 8.71 -2.94 4.39
C GLU A 104 10.16 -3.32 4.74
N PRO A 105 11.06 -2.34 5.01
CA PRO A 105 12.45 -2.66 5.32
C PRO A 105 12.71 -3.07 6.79
N MET A 106 11.83 -2.70 7.73
CA MET A 106 12.05 -2.95 9.15
C MET A 106 11.56 -4.35 9.55
N GLU A 107 12.47 -5.21 10.04
CA GLU A 107 12.21 -6.60 10.42
C GLU A 107 11.01 -6.75 11.34
N ARG A 108 10.97 -6.03 12.46
CA ARG A 108 9.86 -6.07 13.42
C ARG A 108 8.49 -5.73 12.82
N ARG A 109 8.47 -4.89 11.76
CA ARG A 109 7.23 -4.56 11.03
C ARG A 109 6.86 -5.63 10.02
N VAL A 110 7.85 -6.29 9.42
CA VAL A 110 7.65 -7.45 8.55
C VAL A 110 7.08 -8.62 9.36
N GLU A 111 7.59 -8.87 10.55
CA GLU A 111 7.04 -9.87 11.49
C GLU A 111 5.57 -9.56 11.80
N TRP A 112 5.27 -8.32 12.19
CA TRP A 112 3.90 -7.86 12.42
C TRP A 112 3.00 -8.07 11.21
N LEU A 113 3.44 -7.68 10.01
CA LEU A 113 2.67 -7.83 8.77
C LEU A 113 2.37 -9.31 8.48
N ASN A 114 3.36 -10.19 8.66
CA ASN A 114 3.16 -11.64 8.47
C ASN A 114 2.19 -12.22 9.50
N GLU A 115 2.28 -11.81 10.78
CA GLU A 115 1.31 -12.19 11.80
C GLU A 115 -0.11 -11.76 11.37
N CYS A 116 -0.31 -10.51 11.00
CA CYS A 116 -1.62 -10.02 10.55
C CYS A 116 -2.16 -10.77 9.33
N VAL A 117 -1.32 -11.02 8.32
CA VAL A 117 -1.70 -11.77 7.11
C VAL A 117 -2.18 -13.17 7.47
N ASN A 118 -1.47 -13.86 8.38
CA ASN A 118 -1.81 -15.21 8.84
C ASN A 118 -3.10 -15.20 9.67
N ASP A 119 -3.21 -14.31 10.66
CA ASP A 119 -4.36 -14.23 11.57
C ASP A 119 -5.65 -13.92 10.81
N MET A 120 -5.57 -13.06 9.80
CA MET A 120 -6.69 -12.67 8.94
C MET A 120 -6.97 -13.68 7.81
N GLY A 121 -6.10 -14.65 7.55
CA GLY A 121 -6.21 -15.58 6.42
C GLY A 121 -6.22 -14.86 5.07
N LEU A 122 -5.24 -13.98 4.82
CA LEU A 122 -5.11 -13.24 3.55
C LEU A 122 -4.23 -14.00 2.56
N ASP A 123 -4.82 -14.86 1.74
CA ASP A 123 -4.11 -15.68 0.74
C ASP A 123 -3.60 -14.87 -0.47
N ASN A 124 -4.01 -13.61 -0.57
CA ASN A 124 -3.69 -12.71 -1.67
C ASN A 124 -2.55 -11.72 -1.35
N VAL A 125 -1.85 -11.90 -0.22
CA VAL A 125 -0.80 -11.02 0.26
C VAL A 125 0.55 -11.73 0.33
N THR A 126 1.60 -11.06 -0.16
CA THR A 126 3.00 -11.43 0.03
C THR A 126 3.72 -10.28 0.72
N VAL A 127 4.42 -10.56 1.80
CA VAL A 127 5.26 -9.58 2.51
C VAL A 127 6.71 -9.75 2.07
N VAL A 128 7.37 -8.63 1.73
CA VAL A 128 8.77 -8.61 1.28
C VAL A 128 9.56 -7.63 2.14
N ARG A 129 10.58 -8.14 2.84
CA ARG A 129 11.51 -7.31 3.61
C ARG A 129 12.50 -6.63 2.69
N SER A 130 12.12 -5.47 2.14
CA SER A 130 12.94 -4.79 1.13
C SER A 130 12.74 -3.28 1.16
N ARG A 131 13.67 -2.59 0.50
CA ARG A 131 13.50 -1.17 0.15
C ARG A 131 12.98 -1.05 -1.28
N ALA A 132 12.25 0.01 -1.56
CA ALA A 132 11.72 0.29 -2.90
C ALA A 132 12.79 0.25 -4.02
N ASN A 133 14.02 0.71 -3.74
CA ASN A 133 15.10 0.67 -4.73
C ASN A 133 15.48 -0.74 -5.14
N ALA A 134 15.59 -1.69 -4.20
CA ALA A 134 15.88 -3.08 -4.52
C ALA A 134 14.76 -3.74 -5.35
N MET A 135 13.50 -3.40 -5.06
CA MET A 135 12.35 -3.82 -5.87
C MET A 135 12.44 -3.29 -7.32
N ILE A 136 12.82 -2.00 -7.47
CA ILE A 136 13.04 -1.38 -8.78
C ILE A 136 14.14 -2.10 -9.56
N ASP A 137 15.25 -2.43 -8.89
CA ASP A 137 16.39 -3.12 -9.51
C ASP A 137 16.03 -4.54 -9.92
N ALA A 138 15.25 -5.27 -9.12
CA ALA A 138 14.74 -6.60 -9.46
C ALA A 138 13.88 -6.56 -10.74
N ILE A 139 12.94 -5.61 -10.85
CA ILE A 139 12.10 -5.41 -12.03
C ILE A 139 12.93 -5.04 -13.27
N ARG A 140 13.95 -4.20 -13.12
CA ARG A 140 14.86 -3.81 -14.21
C ARG A 140 15.74 -4.96 -14.69
N GLY A 141 16.32 -5.71 -13.77
CA GLY A 141 17.13 -6.90 -14.06
C GLY A 141 16.36 -7.94 -14.85
N SER A 142 15.11 -8.19 -14.49
CA SER A 142 14.20 -9.07 -15.20
C SER A 142 13.91 -8.64 -16.65
N LYS A 143 13.78 -7.33 -16.91
CA LYS A 143 13.56 -6.78 -18.27
C LYS A 143 14.80 -7.00 -19.17
N THR A 144 15.99 -6.86 -18.62
CA THR A 144 17.25 -7.04 -19.36
C THR A 144 17.44 -8.51 -19.77
N SER A 145 17.13 -9.45 -18.87
CA SER A 145 17.18 -10.89 -19.14
C SER A 145 16.21 -11.34 -20.25
N ARG A 146 15.04 -10.72 -20.37
CA ARG A 146 14.07 -11.01 -21.44
C ARG A 146 14.51 -10.53 -22.82
N LYS A 147 15.26 -9.42 -22.88
CA LYS A 147 15.76 -8.86 -24.16
C LYS A 147 16.88 -9.70 -24.78
N ASN A 148 17.65 -10.43 -23.96
CA ASN A 148 18.81 -11.22 -24.34
C ASN A 148 18.53 -12.74 -24.39
N ARG A 149 17.42 -13.17 -24.98
CA ARG A 149 17.03 -14.60 -25.10
C ARG A 149 18.02 -15.50 -25.85
N GLY A 150 19.16 -15.00 -26.30
CA GLY A 150 20.20 -15.78 -26.97
C GLY A 150 21.50 -15.99 -26.17
N THR A 151 21.65 -15.34 -25.01
CA THR A 151 22.86 -15.48 -24.18
C THR A 151 22.42 -15.78 -22.75
N ILE A 152 22.95 -16.84 -22.15
CA ILE A 152 22.74 -17.12 -20.71
C ILE A 152 23.45 -15.99 -19.94
N SER A 153 22.74 -14.92 -19.68
CA SER A 153 23.19 -13.87 -18.79
C SER A 153 22.90 -14.35 -17.36
N HIS A 154 23.93 -14.73 -16.64
CA HIS A 154 23.90 -14.94 -15.20
C HIS A 154 23.73 -13.58 -14.53
N THR A 155 22.52 -13.02 -14.59
CA THR A 155 22.19 -11.85 -13.76
C THR A 155 22.11 -12.35 -12.33
N THR A 156 22.99 -11.84 -11.46
CA THR A 156 22.92 -12.07 -10.03
C THR A 156 21.53 -11.67 -9.55
N PRO A 157 20.80 -12.55 -8.86
CA PRO A 157 19.47 -12.20 -8.36
C PRO A 157 19.57 -11.01 -7.39
N VAL A 158 18.64 -10.09 -7.49
CA VAL A 158 18.50 -9.05 -6.48
C VAL A 158 17.89 -9.70 -5.24
N LEU A 159 18.55 -9.52 -4.09
CA LEU A 159 18.14 -10.13 -2.84
C LEU A 159 17.33 -9.12 -2.02
N ASP A 160 16.40 -9.62 -1.25
CA ASP A 160 15.75 -8.87 -0.17
C ASP A 160 16.71 -8.68 1.02
N LEU A 161 16.26 -8.05 2.10
CA LEU A 161 17.10 -7.80 3.26
C LEU A 161 17.37 -9.05 4.12
N ASP A 162 16.67 -10.15 3.85
CA ASP A 162 16.87 -11.46 4.49
C ASP A 162 17.77 -12.39 3.64
N GLY A 163 18.25 -11.87 2.49
CA GLY A 163 19.11 -12.63 1.58
C GLY A 163 18.35 -13.55 0.64
N ASN A 164 17.04 -13.48 0.55
CA ASN A 164 16.24 -14.27 -0.37
C ASN A 164 16.12 -13.57 -1.73
N PRO A 165 16.07 -14.31 -2.84
CA PRO A 165 15.82 -13.72 -4.15
C PRO A 165 14.44 -13.03 -4.19
N ILE A 166 14.42 -11.77 -4.63
CA ILE A 166 13.16 -11.06 -4.87
C ILE A 166 12.49 -11.72 -6.09
N ALA A 167 11.44 -12.48 -5.84
CA ALA A 167 10.70 -13.22 -6.87
C ALA A 167 9.84 -12.34 -7.80
N ILE A 168 9.78 -11.04 -7.53
CA ILE A 168 8.96 -10.09 -8.29
C ILE A 168 9.72 -9.65 -9.53
N CYS A 169 9.26 -10.13 -10.68
CA CYS A 169 9.87 -9.87 -11.99
C CYS A 169 9.00 -9.00 -12.91
N HIS A 170 7.89 -8.48 -12.41
CA HIS A 170 6.97 -7.67 -13.20
C HIS A 170 6.61 -6.36 -12.48
N PRO A 171 6.47 -5.24 -13.23
CA PRO A 171 5.88 -4.03 -12.67
C PRO A 171 4.44 -4.24 -12.22
N PHE A 172 3.96 -3.38 -11.34
CA PHE A 172 2.64 -3.44 -10.76
C PHE A 172 1.63 -2.60 -11.52
N ALA A 173 0.36 -3.03 -11.52
CA ALA A 173 -0.75 -2.23 -12.04
C ALA A 173 -1.02 -0.99 -11.17
N VAL A 174 -0.90 -1.17 -9.85
CA VAL A 174 -1.08 -0.09 -8.88
C VAL A 174 0.06 -0.11 -7.86
N VAL A 175 0.48 1.06 -7.44
CA VAL A 175 1.35 1.24 -6.26
C VAL A 175 0.59 2.09 -5.25
N THR A 176 0.53 1.64 -4.00
CA THR A 176 -0.04 2.38 -2.88
C THR A 176 1.02 2.75 -1.86
N CYS A 177 0.73 3.74 -1.04
CA CYS A 177 1.53 4.11 0.13
C CYS A 177 0.79 5.11 1.02
N ARG A 178 1.20 5.19 2.30
CA ARG A 178 0.73 6.19 3.26
C ARG A 178 1.90 6.68 4.12
N ALA A 179 2.02 8.01 4.29
CA ALA A 179 2.97 8.64 5.22
C ALA A 179 4.46 8.25 5.04
N VAL A 180 4.88 7.87 3.83
CA VAL A 180 6.25 7.36 3.57
C VAL A 180 7.26 8.48 3.35
N ALA A 181 6.95 9.41 2.44
CA ALA A 181 7.85 10.53 2.10
C ALA A 181 7.10 11.63 1.31
N PRO A 182 7.67 12.85 1.23
CA PRO A 182 7.21 13.86 0.29
C PRO A 182 7.30 13.38 -1.17
N MET A 183 6.39 13.87 -2.03
CA MET A 183 6.25 13.40 -3.42
C MET A 183 7.52 13.52 -4.26
N ILE A 184 8.41 14.47 -3.96
CA ILE A 184 9.72 14.60 -4.63
C ILE A 184 10.54 13.31 -4.51
N LYS A 185 10.59 12.69 -3.33
CA LYS A 185 11.28 11.40 -3.10
C LYS A 185 10.41 10.23 -3.51
N LEU A 186 9.13 10.29 -3.17
CA LEU A 186 8.16 9.23 -3.39
C LEU A 186 8.02 8.87 -4.87
N SER A 187 8.02 9.85 -5.78
CA SER A 187 7.99 9.62 -7.22
C SER A 187 9.11 8.71 -7.71
N GLY A 188 10.30 8.82 -7.09
CA GLY A 188 11.46 7.97 -7.40
C GLY A 188 11.32 6.52 -6.90
N TRP A 189 10.55 6.30 -5.85
CA TRP A 189 10.35 5.00 -5.23
C TRP A 189 9.11 4.24 -5.74
N THR A 190 8.14 4.96 -6.29
CA THR A 190 6.85 4.37 -6.69
C THR A 190 6.65 4.28 -8.20
N LEU A 191 6.90 5.38 -8.95
CA LEU A 191 6.62 5.40 -10.38
C LEU A 191 7.45 4.39 -11.21
N PRO A 192 8.72 4.07 -10.87
CA PRO A 192 9.46 3.02 -11.57
C PRO A 192 8.93 1.60 -11.35
N LEU A 193 8.16 1.37 -10.29
CA LEU A 193 7.52 0.09 -9.99
C LEU A 193 6.25 -0.15 -10.81
N LEU A 194 5.68 0.91 -11.39
CA LEU A 194 4.45 0.82 -12.17
C LEU A 194 4.72 0.33 -13.60
N GLU A 195 3.83 -0.51 -14.10
CA GLU A 195 3.75 -0.81 -15.53
C GLU A 195 3.22 0.40 -16.32
N THR A 196 3.39 0.38 -17.64
CA THR A 196 2.78 1.40 -18.51
C THR A 196 1.26 1.38 -18.36
N GLY A 197 0.68 2.54 -18.15
CA GLY A 197 -0.74 2.71 -17.83
C GLY A 197 -1.12 2.34 -16.40
N GLY A 198 -0.15 1.96 -15.54
CA GLY A 198 -0.40 1.77 -14.11
C GLY A 198 -0.62 3.08 -13.36
N ARG A 199 -1.01 3.00 -12.10
CA ARG A 199 -1.37 4.18 -11.29
C ARG A 199 -0.76 4.12 -9.88
N LEU A 200 -0.17 5.25 -9.46
CA LEU A 200 0.09 5.53 -8.05
C LEU A 200 -1.20 6.02 -7.40
N VAL A 201 -1.56 5.44 -6.25
CA VAL A 201 -2.69 5.83 -5.41
C VAL A 201 -2.15 6.00 -3.98
N ALA A 202 -1.83 7.22 -3.59
CA ALA A 202 -1.17 7.52 -2.32
C ALA A 202 -2.11 8.27 -1.37
N LEU A 203 -2.29 7.76 -0.16
CA LEU A 203 -2.95 8.50 0.92
C LEU A 203 -2.05 9.63 1.40
N LYS A 204 -2.59 10.84 1.40
CA LYS A 204 -1.89 12.07 1.75
C LYS A 204 -2.73 12.95 2.67
N GLY A 205 -2.08 13.90 3.32
CA GLY A 205 -2.76 14.96 4.07
C GLY A 205 -3.12 16.16 3.18
N GLN A 206 -3.58 17.22 3.80
CA GLN A 206 -4.05 18.46 3.16
C GLN A 206 -3.03 19.12 2.22
N SER A 207 -1.73 18.90 2.42
CA SER A 207 -0.66 19.44 1.57
C SER A 207 -0.42 18.68 0.26
N ALA A 208 -1.28 17.73 -0.10
CA ALA A 208 -1.10 16.86 -1.26
C ALA A 208 -0.91 17.62 -2.59
N GLN A 209 -1.66 18.71 -2.80
CA GLN A 209 -1.53 19.53 -4.01
C GLN A 209 -0.18 20.25 -4.06
N ASP A 210 0.24 20.84 -2.95
CA ASP A 210 1.57 21.50 -2.85
C ASP A 210 2.71 20.51 -3.11
N GLU A 211 2.54 19.26 -2.69
CA GLU A 211 3.51 18.20 -2.96
C GLU A 211 3.61 17.86 -4.45
N ILE A 212 2.50 17.85 -5.19
CA ILE A 212 2.48 17.67 -6.66
C ILE A 212 3.23 18.82 -7.33
N ASP A 213 2.90 20.05 -6.96
CA ASP A 213 3.47 21.24 -7.59
C ASP A 213 4.99 21.28 -7.45
N LYS A 214 5.48 21.00 -6.23
CA LYS A 214 6.92 20.92 -5.93
C LYS A 214 7.61 19.74 -6.62
N ALA A 215 6.90 18.64 -6.87
CA ALA A 215 7.44 17.41 -7.44
C ALA A 215 7.23 17.28 -8.96
N SER A 216 6.60 18.25 -9.63
CA SER A 216 6.16 18.17 -11.03
C SER A 216 7.26 17.70 -11.99
N LYS A 217 8.49 18.24 -11.86
CA LYS A 217 9.65 17.84 -12.66
C LYS A 217 10.09 16.38 -12.41
N GLU A 218 10.12 15.95 -11.15
CA GLU A 218 10.51 14.57 -10.81
C GLU A 218 9.44 13.56 -11.23
N ILE A 219 8.15 13.91 -11.11
CA ILE A 219 7.04 13.09 -11.60
C ILE A 219 7.21 12.88 -13.12
N ALA A 220 7.36 13.96 -13.89
CA ALA A 220 7.53 13.91 -15.35
C ALA A 220 8.78 13.10 -15.75
N LYS A 221 9.92 13.32 -15.09
CA LYS A 221 11.18 12.59 -15.30
C LYS A 221 11.03 11.08 -15.13
N ARG A 222 10.14 10.64 -14.23
CA ARG A 222 9.84 9.23 -13.97
C ARG A 222 8.72 8.67 -14.85
N GLY A 223 8.25 9.45 -15.83
CA GLY A 223 7.16 9.07 -16.73
C GLY A 223 5.78 9.12 -16.08
N GLY A 224 5.64 9.88 -15.00
CA GLY A 224 4.33 10.19 -14.41
C GLY A 224 3.59 11.23 -15.22
N VAL A 225 2.30 11.05 -15.38
CA VAL A 225 1.40 11.96 -16.10
C VAL A 225 0.10 12.14 -15.31
N ARG A 226 -0.63 13.22 -15.58
CA ARG A 226 -1.93 13.53 -14.95
C ARG A 226 -1.89 13.45 -13.41
N PRO A 227 -0.91 14.09 -12.74
CA PRO A 227 -0.93 14.14 -11.29
C PRO A 227 -2.17 14.93 -10.83
N ARG A 228 -2.87 14.43 -9.81
CA ARG A 228 -4.07 15.04 -9.25
C ARG A 228 -4.31 14.61 -7.83
N VAL A 229 -5.02 15.42 -7.09
CA VAL A 229 -5.56 15.11 -5.77
C VAL A 229 -7.07 14.99 -5.90
N VAL A 230 -7.64 14.01 -5.24
CA VAL A 230 -9.08 13.85 -5.10
C VAL A 230 -9.42 13.66 -3.64
N ASP A 231 -10.57 14.19 -3.24
CA ASP A 231 -11.17 13.91 -1.94
C ASP A 231 -11.90 12.58 -2.04
N ALA A 232 -11.64 11.69 -1.09
CA ALA A 232 -12.25 10.38 -1.02
C ALA A 232 -13.06 10.27 0.28
N GLU A 233 -14.28 9.81 0.16
CA GLU A 233 -15.12 9.51 1.31
C GLU A 233 -14.52 8.37 2.11
N VAL A 234 -14.46 8.56 3.43
CA VAL A 234 -14.03 7.54 4.41
C VAL A 234 -15.23 6.74 4.91
N GLY A 235 -16.37 7.39 5.00
CA GLY A 235 -17.65 6.81 5.37
C GLY A 235 -18.70 7.91 5.61
N PRO A 236 -19.99 7.54 5.69
CA PRO A 236 -21.07 8.49 5.93
C PRO A 236 -20.87 9.31 7.19
N GLY A 237 -20.85 10.64 7.05
CA GLY A 237 -20.67 11.57 8.17
C GLY A 237 -19.25 11.68 8.72
N LEU A 238 -18.28 10.97 8.14
CA LEU A 238 -16.87 11.06 8.49
C LEU A 238 -16.14 12.06 7.59
N GLU A 239 -14.99 12.56 8.06
CA GLU A 239 -14.16 13.49 7.30
C GLU A 239 -13.50 12.77 6.10
N SER A 240 -13.58 13.39 4.92
CA SER A 240 -12.93 12.88 3.71
C SER A 240 -11.40 12.87 3.83
N THR A 241 -10.75 11.97 3.11
CA THR A 241 -9.30 11.91 3.01
C THR A 241 -8.82 12.31 1.61
N HIS A 242 -7.56 12.75 1.50
CA HIS A 242 -6.96 13.14 0.23
C HIS A 242 -6.17 12.01 -0.39
N ILE A 243 -6.47 11.69 -1.64
CA ILE A 243 -5.74 10.70 -2.44
C ILE A 243 -5.00 11.41 -3.57
N LEU A 244 -3.67 11.30 -3.54
CA LEU A 244 -2.82 11.75 -4.62
C LEU A 244 -2.65 10.63 -5.63
N MET A 245 -2.99 10.91 -6.88
CA MET A 245 -2.87 9.96 -7.99
C MET A 245 -1.92 10.47 -9.06
N VAL A 246 -1.12 9.55 -9.63
CA VAL A 246 -0.28 9.79 -10.80
C VAL A 246 -0.37 8.58 -11.71
N ASP A 247 -0.71 8.79 -12.97
CA ASP A 247 -0.73 7.72 -13.96
C ASP A 247 0.66 7.54 -14.59
N LYS A 248 1.03 6.32 -14.98
CA LYS A 248 2.32 5.97 -15.59
C LYS A 248 2.20 5.91 -17.10
N ARG A 249 3.04 6.68 -17.81
CA ARG A 249 3.18 6.61 -19.29
C ARG A 249 4.07 5.47 -19.71
#